data_bb001810f8e3e91a903fb7359ad3bfb9
#
_entry.id   bb001810f8e3e91a903fb7359ad3bfb9
#
_cell.length_a   1.000
_cell.length_b   1.000
_cell.length_c   1.000
_cell.angle_alpha   90.00
_cell.angle_beta   90.00
_cell.angle_gamma   90.00
#
_symmetry.space_group_name_H-M   'P 1'
#
loop_
_entity.id
_entity.type
_entity.pdbx_description
1 polymer ?
#
loop_
_entity_poly.entity_id
_entity_poly.type
_entity_poly.pdbx_seq_one_letter_code
_entity_poly.pdbx_strand_id
1 'polypeptide(L)'
;MNIKEEILEHTNRGLEIFCFYMPIDFVPKRNFRNPLYKDKRASCNIYLDTKSQCYRMKDFGNEAYSGDCFWFAATMLGLDVRADFKKVLLTIIQDLNLNITMDFKTEENRKTKSFKDIRLVSSTSTNVKEELSEKKKIFKLYEQPFRADEIAYWQRYGITDKVLQKYHVKSLFRYETISNQGNPFSLTSTKNEPIFCYVMGDFVKIYRPNSKLRFLYGGNKSKDYIFGFEQLPSKGDILFITGGEKDVLSLSSHHFNAICFNSETASIPEPIIESLQLRFRHIILLYDTDETGLREAERQAKQLEPYHVFCLSLSLQGTKTEKDISDFFALGKTAKDLTSLLTDKLSSIYTHTIMMLQSCEIDYENPPDASKSIVAVNGVPLGTQDNLLCITGGEGTGKSNYVAAILTGTLGTER
;
A
#
# COMPACT_ATOMS: atom_id res chain seq x y z
N MET A 1 -5.01 16.35 -10.94
CA MET A 1 -4.26 15.54 -11.92
C MET A 1 -5.26 14.94 -12.90
N ASN A 2 -4.92 14.74 -14.16
CA ASN A 2 -5.84 14.10 -15.12
C ASN A 2 -5.91 12.62 -14.82
N ILE A 3 -7.11 12.04 -14.67
CA ILE A 3 -7.36 10.62 -14.37
C ILE A 3 -6.56 9.68 -15.31
N LYS A 4 -6.44 10.06 -16.57
CA LYS A 4 -5.62 9.31 -17.55
C LYS A 4 -4.15 9.21 -17.10
N GLU A 5 -3.57 10.31 -16.63
CA GLU A 5 -2.19 10.34 -16.17
C GLU A 5 -2.01 9.54 -14.88
N GLU A 6 -2.96 9.63 -13.98
CA GLU A 6 -2.98 8.87 -12.74
C GLU A 6 -3.03 7.34 -13.01
N ILE A 7 -3.86 6.91 -13.96
CA ILE A 7 -3.87 5.51 -14.41
C ILE A 7 -2.51 5.10 -14.98
N LEU A 8 -1.88 5.94 -15.80
CA LEU A 8 -0.57 5.64 -16.38
C LEU A 8 0.53 5.51 -15.31
N GLU A 9 0.49 6.34 -14.28
CA GLU A 9 1.41 6.25 -13.14
C GLU A 9 1.24 4.94 -12.37
N HIS A 10 0.00 4.51 -12.15
CA HIS A 10 -0.32 3.28 -11.43
C HIS A 10 -0.19 1.99 -12.26
N THR A 11 0.08 2.08 -13.55
CA THR A 11 0.12 0.92 -14.47
C THR A 11 1.42 0.80 -15.26
N ASN A 12 2.53 1.25 -14.67
CA ASN A 12 3.83 1.28 -15.34
C ASN A 12 3.73 1.86 -16.77
N ARG A 13 3.23 3.11 -16.84
CA ARG A 13 2.99 3.82 -18.10
C ARG A 13 2.08 3.08 -19.08
N GLY A 14 1.15 2.27 -18.57
CA GLY A 14 0.17 1.52 -19.35
C GLY A 14 0.63 0.13 -19.79
N LEU A 15 1.83 -0.32 -19.38
CA LEU A 15 2.28 -1.69 -19.68
C LEU A 15 1.39 -2.74 -19.03
N GLU A 16 0.99 -2.51 -17.78
CA GLU A 16 0.13 -3.43 -17.04
C GLU A 16 -1.27 -3.53 -17.65
N ILE A 17 -1.76 -2.47 -18.30
CA ILE A 17 -3.01 -2.49 -19.05
C ILE A 17 -2.88 -3.46 -20.24
N PHE A 18 -1.77 -3.39 -21.00
CA PHE A 18 -1.52 -4.37 -22.05
C PHE A 18 -1.39 -5.78 -21.49
N CYS A 19 -0.66 -5.99 -20.39
CA CYS A 19 -0.51 -7.31 -19.78
C CYS A 19 -1.86 -7.89 -19.34
N PHE A 20 -2.77 -7.04 -18.85
CA PHE A 20 -4.08 -7.48 -18.37
C PHE A 20 -5.05 -7.87 -19.49
N TYR A 21 -5.14 -7.04 -20.53
CA TYR A 21 -6.10 -7.27 -21.62
C TYR A 21 -5.56 -8.12 -22.77
N MET A 22 -4.24 -8.36 -22.86
CA MET A 22 -3.63 -9.16 -23.92
C MET A 22 -3.94 -10.64 -23.74
N PRO A 23 -4.58 -11.29 -24.71
CA PRO A 23 -4.95 -12.71 -24.61
C PRO A 23 -3.77 -13.67 -24.84
N ILE A 24 -2.61 -13.15 -25.23
CA ILE A 24 -1.41 -13.93 -25.52
C ILE A 24 -0.20 -13.36 -24.75
N ASP A 25 0.80 -14.20 -24.55
CA ASP A 25 2.07 -13.75 -23.99
C ASP A 25 2.83 -12.86 -24.97
N PHE A 26 3.36 -11.74 -24.47
CA PHE A 26 4.24 -10.87 -25.25
C PHE A 26 5.41 -10.37 -24.39
N VAL A 27 6.46 -9.92 -25.07
CA VAL A 27 7.59 -9.25 -24.43
C VAL A 27 7.74 -7.88 -25.11
N PRO A 28 7.77 -6.78 -24.34
CA PRO A 28 7.99 -5.45 -24.89
C PRO A 28 9.24 -5.41 -25.78
N LYS A 29 9.16 -4.67 -26.89
CA LYS A 29 10.20 -4.54 -27.93
C LYS A 29 10.50 -5.83 -28.71
N ARG A 30 9.73 -6.91 -28.53
CA ARG A 30 9.77 -8.11 -29.37
C ARG A 30 8.50 -8.24 -30.18
N ASN A 31 8.63 -8.65 -31.43
CA ASN A 31 7.48 -8.81 -32.30
C ASN A 31 6.66 -10.05 -31.89
N PHE A 32 5.33 -9.93 -31.95
CA PHE A 32 4.37 -10.98 -31.70
C PHE A 32 3.24 -10.91 -32.77
N ARG A 33 2.40 -11.95 -32.83
CA ARG A 33 1.23 -11.97 -33.71
C ARG A 33 0.11 -11.15 -33.11
N ASN A 34 -0.57 -10.35 -33.94
CA ASN A 34 -1.69 -9.54 -33.48
C ASN A 34 -2.86 -10.44 -33.03
N PRO A 35 -3.33 -10.30 -31.77
CA PRO A 35 -4.46 -11.10 -31.28
C PRO A 35 -5.82 -10.59 -31.74
N LEU A 36 -5.91 -9.40 -32.33
CA LEU A 36 -7.16 -8.77 -32.75
C LEU A 36 -7.67 -9.26 -34.10
N TYR A 37 -6.82 -9.95 -34.89
CA TYR A 37 -7.20 -10.56 -36.13
C TYR A 37 -6.33 -11.80 -36.44
N LYS A 38 -6.67 -12.54 -37.50
CA LYS A 38 -5.90 -13.73 -37.91
C LYS A 38 -4.59 -13.31 -38.57
N ASP A 39 -3.60 -12.97 -37.74
CA ASP A 39 -2.27 -12.57 -38.18
C ASP A 39 -1.42 -13.80 -38.58
N LYS A 40 -0.80 -13.75 -39.79
CA LYS A 40 0.06 -14.82 -40.31
C LYS A 40 1.52 -14.65 -39.90
N ARG A 41 1.95 -13.44 -39.54
CA ARG A 41 3.34 -13.10 -39.19
C ARG A 41 3.37 -12.27 -37.92
N ALA A 42 4.45 -12.39 -37.15
CA ALA A 42 4.66 -11.57 -35.96
C ALA A 42 4.99 -10.11 -36.37
N SER A 43 3.96 -9.29 -36.50
CA SER A 43 4.03 -7.91 -37.00
C SER A 43 3.76 -6.85 -35.92
N CYS A 44 3.29 -7.27 -34.72
CA CYS A 44 3.01 -6.35 -33.64
C CYS A 44 4.17 -6.18 -32.68
N ASN A 45 4.32 -4.98 -32.15
CA ASN A 45 5.30 -4.66 -31.12
C ASN A 45 4.69 -3.72 -30.09
N ILE A 46 5.02 -3.92 -28.81
CA ILE A 46 4.68 -2.99 -27.72
C ILE A 46 5.96 -2.30 -27.25
N TYR A 47 5.94 -0.98 -27.22
CA TYR A 47 7.06 -0.13 -26.85
C TYR A 47 6.62 1.09 -26.06
N LEU A 48 7.51 1.63 -25.26
CA LEU A 48 7.28 2.92 -24.58
C LEU A 48 7.53 4.05 -25.58
N ASP A 49 6.50 4.82 -25.89
CA ASP A 49 6.59 6.01 -26.72
C ASP A 49 7.17 7.18 -25.90
N THR A 50 8.32 7.68 -26.30
CA THR A 50 9.04 8.74 -25.58
C THR A 50 8.34 10.09 -25.58
N LYS A 51 7.44 10.34 -26.56
CA LYS A 51 6.68 11.60 -26.64
C LYS A 51 5.48 11.59 -25.70
N SER A 52 4.69 10.53 -25.70
CA SER A 52 3.49 10.41 -24.87
C SER A 52 3.76 9.81 -23.50
N GLN A 53 4.99 9.33 -23.23
CA GLN A 53 5.36 8.64 -22.01
C GLN A 53 4.38 7.51 -21.64
N CYS A 54 3.87 6.81 -22.67
CA CYS A 54 2.87 5.76 -22.55
C CYS A 54 3.26 4.58 -23.44
N TYR A 55 3.03 3.36 -22.96
CA TYR A 55 3.20 2.17 -23.80
C TYR A 55 2.17 2.17 -24.93
N ARG A 56 2.64 1.83 -26.11
CA ARG A 56 1.84 1.76 -27.34
C ARG A 56 2.08 0.44 -28.06
N MET A 57 1.03 -0.09 -28.67
CA MET A 57 1.11 -1.18 -29.62
C MET A 57 1.19 -0.61 -31.04
N LYS A 58 2.11 -1.10 -31.83
CA LYS A 58 2.19 -0.82 -33.28
C LYS A 58 2.13 -2.13 -34.02
N ASP A 59 1.23 -2.21 -35.00
CA ASP A 59 1.17 -3.27 -35.96
C ASP A 59 1.76 -2.79 -37.29
N PHE A 60 2.88 -3.37 -37.69
CA PHE A 60 3.55 -3.03 -38.95
C PHE A 60 2.88 -3.67 -40.15
N GLY A 61 2.00 -4.66 -39.95
CA GLY A 61 1.22 -5.32 -41.00
C GLY A 61 -0.11 -4.61 -41.28
N ASN A 62 -0.70 -3.97 -40.25
CA ASN A 62 -1.96 -3.25 -40.39
C ASN A 62 -2.07 -2.10 -39.36
N GLU A 63 -1.85 -0.88 -39.83
CA GLU A 63 -1.85 0.32 -38.99
C GLU A 63 -3.16 0.58 -38.25
N ALA A 64 -4.28 0.06 -38.76
CA ALA A 64 -5.59 0.20 -38.08
C ALA A 64 -5.61 -0.45 -36.70
N TYR A 65 -4.70 -1.38 -36.42
CA TYR A 65 -4.55 -2.05 -35.14
C TYR A 65 -3.36 -1.51 -34.33
N SER A 66 -3.16 -0.20 -34.39
CA SER A 66 -2.10 0.49 -33.64
C SER A 66 -2.71 1.55 -32.70
N GLY A 67 -2.27 1.59 -31.44
CA GLY A 67 -2.80 2.55 -30.49
C GLY A 67 -2.07 2.52 -29.13
N ASP A 68 -2.53 3.36 -28.21
CA ASP A 68 -2.07 3.33 -26.83
C ASP A 68 -2.76 2.23 -26.02
N CYS A 69 -2.39 2.07 -24.75
CA CYS A 69 -2.96 1.07 -23.86
C CYS A 69 -4.47 1.25 -23.65
N PHE A 70 -4.98 2.48 -23.68
CA PHE A 70 -6.41 2.76 -23.54
C PHE A 70 -7.20 2.36 -24.78
N TRP A 71 -6.63 2.63 -25.97
CA TRP A 71 -7.20 2.16 -27.21
C TRP A 71 -7.26 0.63 -27.26
N PHE A 72 -6.18 -0.04 -26.83
CA PHE A 72 -6.13 -1.49 -26.79
C PHE A 72 -7.18 -2.07 -25.82
N ALA A 73 -7.25 -1.53 -24.59
CA ALA A 73 -8.26 -1.93 -23.63
C ALA A 73 -9.69 -1.70 -24.15
N ALA A 74 -9.98 -0.54 -24.76
CA ALA A 74 -11.27 -0.25 -25.38
C ALA A 74 -11.62 -1.29 -26.46
N THR A 75 -10.67 -1.61 -27.33
CA THR A 75 -10.84 -2.61 -28.40
C THR A 75 -11.15 -3.98 -27.81
N MET A 76 -10.43 -4.41 -26.77
CA MET A 76 -10.66 -5.69 -26.09
C MET A 76 -11.99 -5.74 -25.34
N LEU A 77 -12.48 -4.59 -24.88
CA LEU A 77 -13.77 -4.43 -24.19
C LEU A 77 -14.95 -4.25 -25.17
N GLY A 78 -14.69 -4.13 -26.48
CA GLY A 78 -15.73 -3.83 -27.47
C GLY A 78 -16.33 -2.44 -27.31
N LEU A 79 -15.56 -1.46 -26.81
CA LEU A 79 -15.95 -0.08 -26.58
C LEU A 79 -15.29 0.85 -27.61
N ASP A 80 -15.97 1.94 -27.95
CA ASP A 80 -15.36 3.01 -28.73
C ASP A 80 -14.49 3.90 -27.83
N VAL A 81 -13.20 4.00 -28.15
CA VAL A 81 -12.23 4.75 -27.35
C VAL A 81 -12.54 6.25 -27.23
N ARG A 82 -13.30 6.83 -28.15
CA ARG A 82 -13.66 8.27 -28.12
C ARG A 82 -15.02 8.47 -27.44
N ALA A 83 -16.04 7.72 -27.88
CA ALA A 83 -17.39 7.84 -27.35
C ALA A 83 -17.50 7.30 -25.91
N ASP A 84 -16.83 6.19 -25.60
CA ASP A 84 -16.90 5.50 -24.31
C ASP A 84 -15.67 5.74 -23.43
N PHE A 85 -14.84 6.75 -23.69
CA PHE A 85 -13.53 6.92 -23.02
C PHE A 85 -13.63 6.92 -21.50
N LYS A 86 -14.65 7.62 -20.95
CA LYS A 86 -14.92 7.63 -19.51
C LYS A 86 -15.18 6.22 -18.97
N LYS A 87 -15.94 5.40 -19.70
CA LYS A 87 -16.25 4.02 -19.36
C LYS A 87 -15.01 3.14 -19.44
N VAL A 88 -14.15 3.38 -20.45
CA VAL A 88 -12.86 2.67 -20.58
C VAL A 88 -11.99 2.93 -19.37
N LEU A 89 -11.84 4.20 -18.93
CA LEU A 89 -11.06 4.54 -17.75
C LEU A 89 -11.61 3.89 -16.48
N LEU A 90 -12.94 3.95 -16.27
CA LEU A 90 -13.62 3.31 -15.14
C LEU A 90 -13.37 1.79 -15.14
N THR A 91 -13.51 1.16 -16.30
CA THR A 91 -13.31 -0.29 -16.42
C THR A 91 -11.85 -0.68 -16.13
N ILE A 92 -10.87 0.09 -16.63
CA ILE A 92 -9.45 -0.13 -16.34
C ILE A 92 -9.18 0.02 -14.83
N ILE A 93 -9.70 1.08 -14.19
CA ILE A 93 -9.56 1.30 -12.75
C ILE A 93 -10.13 0.11 -11.97
N GLN A 94 -11.30 -0.37 -12.36
CA GLN A 94 -11.96 -1.52 -11.72
C GLN A 94 -11.22 -2.82 -11.98
N ASP A 95 -10.83 -3.09 -13.21
CA ASP A 95 -10.22 -4.35 -13.62
C ASP A 95 -8.81 -4.54 -13.07
N LEU A 96 -8.01 -3.48 -13.10
CA LEU A 96 -6.68 -3.46 -12.50
C LEU A 96 -6.70 -3.08 -11.02
N ASN A 97 -7.90 -2.78 -10.50
CA ASN A 97 -8.11 -2.47 -9.11
C ASN A 97 -7.23 -1.30 -8.62
N LEU A 98 -7.18 -0.24 -9.46
CA LEU A 98 -6.41 0.95 -9.16
C LEU A 98 -7.12 1.79 -8.10
N ASN A 99 -6.37 2.30 -7.14
CA ASN A 99 -6.91 3.12 -6.06
C ASN A 99 -7.02 4.61 -6.50
N ILE A 100 -7.81 4.85 -7.54
CA ILE A 100 -8.02 6.17 -8.13
C ILE A 100 -9.44 6.62 -7.82
N THR A 101 -9.58 7.75 -7.10
CA THR A 101 -10.86 8.36 -6.79
C THR A 101 -11.29 9.24 -7.95
N MET A 102 -12.41 8.93 -8.58
CA MET A 102 -12.97 9.76 -9.64
C MET A 102 -13.94 10.80 -9.06
N ASP A 103 -13.47 12.03 -8.86
CA ASP A 103 -14.35 13.17 -8.64
C ASP A 103 -15.03 13.58 -9.96
N PHE A 104 -16.18 13.01 -10.21
CA PHE A 104 -17.06 13.54 -11.24
C PHE A 104 -17.80 14.76 -10.67
N LYS A 105 -17.31 15.96 -10.97
CA LYS A 105 -18.14 17.16 -10.83
C LYS A 105 -19.33 17.04 -11.79
N THR A 106 -20.39 16.43 -11.33
CA THR A 106 -21.73 16.71 -11.84
C THR A 106 -22.08 18.08 -11.31
N GLU A 107 -22.15 19.07 -12.18
CA GLU A 107 -22.88 20.33 -11.92
C GLU A 107 -24.33 19.94 -11.69
N GLU A 108 -24.69 19.77 -10.42
CA GLU A 108 -26.02 20.09 -9.91
C GLU A 108 -26.06 19.91 -8.38
N ASN A 109 -26.39 21.07 -7.75
CA ASN A 109 -26.88 21.20 -6.37
C ASN A 109 -25.95 20.97 -5.16
N ARG A 110 -25.32 22.09 -4.76
CA ARG A 110 -24.97 22.35 -3.36
C ARG A 110 -26.22 22.22 -2.47
N LYS A 111 -26.21 21.24 -1.59
CA LYS A 111 -26.84 21.36 -0.25
C LYS A 111 -26.03 20.55 0.76
N THR A 112 -25.43 21.27 1.67
CA THR A 112 -24.76 20.83 2.90
C THR A 112 -25.64 19.86 3.68
N LYS A 113 -25.08 18.71 4.06
CA LYS A 113 -25.53 17.97 5.25
C LYS A 113 -24.35 17.49 6.08
N SER A 114 -24.43 17.89 7.32
CA SER A 114 -23.63 17.60 8.49
C SER A 114 -23.38 16.11 8.71
N PHE A 115 -22.12 15.78 9.03
CA PHE A 115 -21.74 14.49 9.59
C PHE A 115 -22.32 14.33 11.00
N LYS A 116 -23.12 13.30 11.20
CA LYS A 116 -23.37 12.69 12.52
C LYS A 116 -23.62 11.19 12.34
N ASP A 117 -22.93 10.44 13.22
CA ASP A 117 -23.20 9.08 13.65
C ASP A 117 -22.85 7.91 12.69
N ILE A 118 -21.64 7.39 12.91
CA ILE A 118 -21.33 5.99 12.58
C ILE A 118 -21.76 5.14 13.79
N ARG A 119 -22.91 4.49 13.66
CA ARG A 119 -23.30 3.36 14.54
C ARG A 119 -23.14 2.05 13.77
N LEU A 120 -22.34 1.15 14.36
CA LEU A 120 -22.38 -0.28 14.07
C LEU A 120 -23.79 -0.81 14.29
N VAL A 121 -24.39 -1.42 13.27
CA VAL A 121 -25.59 -2.26 13.42
C VAL A 121 -25.42 -3.50 12.57
N SER A 122 -25.46 -4.63 13.28
CA SER A 122 -25.67 -5.97 12.75
C SER A 122 -27.05 -6.12 12.14
N SER A 123 -27.11 -6.87 11.03
CA SER A 123 -28.21 -7.63 10.41
C SER A 123 -29.65 -7.41 10.88
N THR A 124 -30.54 -7.03 9.98
CA THR A 124 -31.72 -7.82 9.51
C THR A 124 -32.49 -7.07 8.42
N SER A 125 -32.79 -7.82 7.40
CA SER A 125 -33.79 -7.73 6.31
C SER A 125 -34.83 -6.60 6.28
N THR A 126 -35.05 -5.98 5.15
CA THR A 126 -36.14 -6.05 4.14
C THR A 126 -36.37 -4.76 3.36
N ASN A 127 -36.57 -4.96 2.07
CA ASN A 127 -37.33 -4.17 1.06
C ASN A 127 -36.69 -3.00 0.32
N VAL A 128 -36.23 -3.35 -0.87
CA VAL A 128 -36.65 -2.89 -2.23
C VAL A 128 -36.63 -1.39 -2.52
N LYS A 129 -35.65 -0.97 -3.31
CA LYS A 129 -35.85 -0.28 -4.60
C LYS A 129 -34.55 -0.30 -5.40
N GLU A 130 -34.73 -0.58 -6.69
CA GLU A 130 -33.74 -0.70 -7.75
C GLU A 130 -32.71 0.44 -7.73
N GLU A 131 -31.48 0.09 -7.40
CA GLU A 131 -30.28 0.83 -7.79
C GLU A 131 -29.45 -0.10 -8.68
N LEU A 132 -28.94 0.48 -9.75
CA LEU A 132 -28.13 -0.17 -10.78
C LEU A 132 -27.16 -1.21 -10.18
N SER A 133 -27.44 -2.48 -10.44
CA SER A 133 -26.67 -3.60 -9.94
C SER A 133 -25.23 -3.49 -10.44
N GLU A 134 -24.31 -3.16 -9.56
CA GLU A 134 -22.92 -3.54 -9.73
C GLU A 134 -22.90 -5.05 -9.96
N LYS A 135 -22.53 -5.47 -11.16
CA LYS A 135 -22.43 -6.91 -11.48
C LYS A 135 -21.37 -7.49 -10.55
N LYS A 136 -21.82 -8.18 -9.48
CA LYS A 136 -20.93 -8.98 -8.63
C LYS A 136 -20.06 -9.83 -9.55
N LYS A 137 -18.74 -9.67 -9.51
CA LYS A 137 -17.84 -10.60 -10.21
C LYS A 137 -18.04 -11.97 -9.59
N ILE A 138 -18.75 -12.83 -10.31
CA ILE A 138 -19.01 -14.19 -9.88
C ILE A 138 -17.70 -14.96 -10.00
N PHE A 139 -17.22 -15.51 -8.90
CA PHE A 139 -16.04 -16.37 -8.88
C PHE A 139 -16.34 -17.65 -8.08
N LYS A 140 -15.59 -18.70 -8.36
CA LYS A 140 -15.59 -19.94 -7.60
C LYS A 140 -14.17 -20.32 -7.23
N LEU A 141 -13.98 -20.66 -5.95
CA LEU A 141 -12.73 -21.15 -5.40
C LEU A 141 -12.86 -22.64 -5.14
N TYR A 142 -11.96 -23.42 -5.66
CA TYR A 142 -11.82 -24.84 -5.35
C TYR A 142 -10.57 -24.99 -4.48
N GLU A 143 -10.78 -24.99 -3.18
CA GLU A 143 -9.72 -25.12 -2.19
C GLU A 143 -9.12 -26.52 -2.18
N GLN A 144 -7.85 -26.60 -1.84
CA GLN A 144 -7.15 -27.85 -1.54
C GLN A 144 -6.27 -27.69 -0.29
N PRO A 145 -5.92 -28.77 0.40
CA PRO A 145 -4.87 -28.72 1.40
C PRO A 145 -3.55 -28.24 0.78
N PHE A 146 -2.76 -27.47 1.54
CA PHE A 146 -1.43 -27.10 1.09
C PHE A 146 -0.59 -28.33 0.78
N ARG A 147 -0.03 -28.40 -0.41
CA ARG A 147 0.91 -29.43 -0.81
C ARG A 147 2.26 -29.20 -0.14
N ALA A 148 3.10 -30.22 -0.04
CA ALA A 148 4.43 -30.12 0.58
C ALA A 148 5.33 -29.06 -0.09
N ASP A 149 5.26 -28.94 -1.41
CA ASP A 149 5.99 -27.93 -2.18
C ASP A 149 5.47 -26.51 -1.91
N GLU A 150 4.18 -26.35 -1.69
CA GLU A 150 3.57 -25.06 -1.32
C GLU A 150 3.92 -24.66 0.11
N ILE A 151 3.93 -25.60 1.04
CA ILE A 151 4.40 -25.36 2.41
C ILE A 151 5.87 -24.93 2.39
N ALA A 152 6.73 -25.64 1.65
CA ALA A 152 8.13 -25.28 1.49
C ALA A 152 8.32 -23.88 0.87
N TYR A 153 7.46 -23.51 -0.08
CA TYR A 153 7.45 -22.16 -0.64
C TYR A 153 7.25 -21.09 0.45
N TRP A 154 6.25 -21.24 1.31
CA TRP A 154 5.96 -20.28 2.37
C TRP A 154 7.03 -20.30 3.48
N GLN A 155 7.51 -21.48 3.85
CA GLN A 155 8.56 -21.65 4.87
C GLN A 155 9.87 -20.99 4.48
N ARG A 156 10.18 -20.90 3.18
CA ARG A 156 11.36 -20.15 2.70
C ARG A 156 11.38 -18.70 3.18
N TYR A 157 10.22 -18.09 3.37
CA TYR A 157 10.03 -16.72 3.86
C TYR A 157 9.75 -16.67 5.38
N GLY A 158 9.97 -17.74 6.09
CA GLY A 158 9.65 -17.86 7.51
C GLY A 158 8.16 -17.97 7.82
N ILE A 159 7.30 -18.05 6.81
CA ILE A 159 5.84 -18.05 6.98
C ILE A 159 5.38 -19.42 7.43
N THR A 160 4.67 -19.47 8.57
CA THR A 160 4.18 -20.69 9.19
C THR A 160 2.73 -21.00 8.83
N ASP A 161 2.34 -22.28 8.92
CA ASP A 161 0.96 -22.72 8.68
C ASP A 161 -0.04 -22.00 9.60
N LYS A 162 0.34 -21.71 10.84
CA LYS A 162 -0.49 -20.97 11.79
C LYS A 162 -0.80 -19.57 11.30
N VAL A 163 0.18 -18.90 10.69
CA VAL A 163 0.00 -17.57 10.12
C VAL A 163 -0.83 -17.63 8.87
N LEU A 164 -0.63 -18.59 7.97
CA LEU A 164 -1.48 -18.78 6.80
C LEU A 164 -2.95 -18.96 7.19
N GLN A 165 -3.22 -19.77 8.22
CA GLN A 165 -4.58 -19.96 8.75
C GLN A 165 -5.15 -18.67 9.36
N LYS A 166 -4.36 -17.98 10.21
CA LYS A 166 -4.75 -16.72 10.87
C LYS A 166 -5.17 -15.63 9.87
N TYR A 167 -4.50 -15.59 8.72
CA TYR A 167 -4.73 -14.59 7.67
C TYR A 167 -5.62 -15.11 6.52
N HIS A 168 -6.30 -16.24 6.72
CA HIS A 168 -7.21 -16.84 5.75
C HIS A 168 -6.60 -17.08 4.37
N VAL A 169 -5.31 -17.42 4.34
CA VAL A 169 -4.63 -17.81 3.09
C VAL A 169 -5.00 -19.22 2.75
N LYS A 170 -5.40 -19.45 1.48
CA LYS A 170 -5.82 -20.77 0.98
C LYS A 170 -4.94 -21.19 -0.18
N SER A 171 -4.71 -22.51 -0.30
CA SER A 171 -4.25 -23.12 -1.55
C SER A 171 -5.45 -23.50 -2.40
N LEU A 172 -5.38 -23.20 -3.70
CA LEU A 172 -6.46 -23.50 -4.64
C LEU A 172 -6.02 -24.56 -5.62
N PHE A 173 -6.85 -25.58 -5.77
CA PHE A 173 -6.77 -26.50 -6.91
C PHE A 173 -7.17 -25.77 -8.21
N ARG A 174 -8.26 -24.97 -8.14
CA ARG A 174 -8.81 -24.27 -9.31
C ARG A 174 -9.47 -22.95 -8.89
N TYR A 175 -9.33 -21.96 -9.73
CA TYR A 175 -10.05 -20.69 -9.68
C TYR A 175 -10.88 -20.54 -10.95
N GLU A 176 -12.15 -20.20 -10.82
CA GLU A 176 -13.06 -19.92 -11.93
C GLU A 176 -13.71 -18.56 -11.74
N THR A 177 -13.83 -17.83 -12.83
CA THR A 177 -14.54 -16.54 -12.85
C THR A 177 -15.13 -16.32 -14.24
N ILE A 178 -15.92 -15.28 -14.36
CA ILE A 178 -16.42 -14.80 -15.64
C ILE A 178 -15.63 -13.52 -15.96
N SER A 179 -14.99 -13.49 -17.12
CA SER A 179 -14.31 -12.29 -17.59
C SER A 179 -15.31 -11.15 -17.77
N ASN A 180 -14.82 -9.91 -17.85
CA ASN A 180 -15.68 -8.76 -18.11
C ASN A 180 -16.42 -8.87 -19.45
N GLN A 181 -15.93 -9.70 -20.36
CA GLN A 181 -16.56 -10.00 -21.65
C GLN A 181 -17.64 -11.10 -21.55
N GLY A 182 -17.92 -11.60 -20.33
CA GLY A 182 -18.87 -12.69 -20.13
C GLY A 182 -18.32 -14.09 -20.43
N ASN A 183 -17.05 -14.21 -20.80
CA ASN A 183 -16.45 -15.51 -21.11
C ASN A 183 -16.01 -16.23 -19.83
N PRO A 184 -16.25 -17.54 -19.72
CA PRO A 184 -15.71 -18.34 -18.63
C PRO A 184 -14.16 -18.29 -18.64
N PHE A 185 -13.58 -18.04 -17.49
CA PHE A 185 -12.14 -18.06 -17.28
C PHE A 185 -11.82 -18.99 -16.11
N SER A 186 -10.86 -19.88 -16.30
CA SER A 186 -10.45 -20.78 -15.24
C SER A 186 -8.94 -20.97 -15.21
N LEU A 187 -8.41 -21.12 -14.01
CA LEU A 187 -7.02 -21.44 -13.74
C LEU A 187 -6.97 -22.71 -12.89
N THR A 188 -6.08 -23.62 -13.23
CA THR A 188 -5.81 -24.83 -12.46
C THR A 188 -4.37 -24.80 -11.93
N SER A 189 -4.22 -25.03 -10.65
CA SER A 189 -2.92 -25.10 -9.99
C SER A 189 -2.13 -26.32 -10.47
N THR A 190 -0.84 -26.12 -10.65
CA THR A 190 0.12 -27.17 -10.93
C THR A 190 1.28 -27.10 -9.95
N LYS A 191 2.17 -28.10 -9.95
CA LYS A 191 3.37 -28.05 -9.12
C LYS A 191 4.27 -26.87 -9.45
N ASN A 192 4.34 -26.49 -10.73
CA ASN A 192 5.19 -25.37 -11.17
C ASN A 192 4.49 -24.00 -11.06
N GLU A 193 3.17 -23.99 -11.07
CA GLU A 193 2.35 -22.78 -10.94
C GLU A 193 1.30 -22.98 -9.84
N PRO A 194 1.70 -22.85 -8.57
CA PRO A 194 0.78 -22.88 -7.45
C PRO A 194 -0.14 -21.66 -7.48
N ILE A 195 -1.36 -21.83 -6.96
CA ILE A 195 -2.36 -20.76 -6.84
C ILE A 195 -2.72 -20.61 -5.38
N PHE A 196 -2.47 -19.44 -4.83
CA PHE A 196 -2.88 -19.08 -3.48
C PHE A 196 -3.99 -18.03 -3.54
N CYS A 197 -4.73 -17.90 -2.45
CA CYS A 197 -5.81 -16.93 -2.34
C CYS A 197 -5.77 -16.26 -0.97
N TYR A 198 -5.79 -14.94 -0.95
CA TYR A 198 -6.06 -14.13 0.23
C TYR A 198 -7.56 -13.82 0.26
N VAL A 199 -8.25 -14.33 1.29
CA VAL A 199 -9.71 -14.19 1.42
C VAL A 199 -10.02 -13.06 2.40
N MET A 200 -10.82 -12.08 1.97
CA MET A 200 -11.24 -10.94 2.77
C MET A 200 -12.73 -10.67 2.55
N GLY A 201 -13.57 -11.30 3.36
CA GLY A 201 -15.02 -11.23 3.18
C GLY A 201 -15.45 -11.68 1.78
N ASP A 202 -16.14 -10.80 1.05
CA ASP A 202 -16.62 -11.05 -0.33
C ASP A 202 -15.56 -10.79 -1.42
N PHE A 203 -14.34 -10.39 -1.02
CA PHE A 203 -13.25 -10.09 -1.93
C PHE A 203 -12.13 -11.13 -1.81
N VAL A 204 -11.55 -11.49 -2.93
CA VAL A 204 -10.41 -12.41 -2.98
C VAL A 204 -9.31 -11.85 -3.88
N LYS A 205 -8.07 -11.94 -3.41
CA LYS A 205 -6.87 -11.68 -4.21
C LYS A 205 -6.17 -13.00 -4.47
N ILE A 206 -6.10 -13.38 -5.73
CA ILE A 206 -5.42 -14.61 -6.18
C ILE A 206 -3.96 -14.30 -6.40
N TYR A 207 -3.08 -15.09 -5.81
CA TYR A 207 -1.65 -14.96 -5.91
C TYR A 207 -1.00 -16.14 -6.63
N ARG A 208 -0.27 -15.86 -7.67
CA ARG A 208 0.42 -16.83 -8.53
C ARG A 208 1.91 -16.48 -8.59
N PRO A 209 2.74 -16.95 -7.65
CA PRO A 209 4.13 -16.48 -7.49
C PRO A 209 5.00 -16.68 -8.73
N ASN A 210 4.77 -17.74 -9.49
CA ASN A 210 5.59 -18.14 -10.63
C ASN A 210 5.03 -17.66 -11.98
N SER A 211 3.85 -17.01 -11.98
CA SER A 211 3.22 -16.50 -13.20
C SER A 211 3.67 -15.09 -13.53
N LYS A 212 3.66 -14.72 -14.82
CA LYS A 212 3.88 -13.33 -15.25
C LYS A 212 2.80 -12.40 -14.70
N LEU A 213 1.55 -12.82 -14.73
CA LEU A 213 0.44 -12.14 -14.07
C LEU A 213 0.28 -12.75 -12.68
N ARG A 214 0.95 -12.13 -11.70
CA ARG A 214 1.05 -12.67 -10.34
C ARG A 214 -0.24 -12.53 -9.53
N PHE A 215 -1.05 -11.51 -9.82
CA PHE A 215 -2.25 -11.21 -9.06
C PHE A 215 -3.49 -11.14 -9.94
N LEU A 216 -4.59 -11.71 -9.45
CA LEU A 216 -5.92 -11.59 -10.00
C LEU A 216 -6.89 -11.30 -8.87
N TYR A 217 -8.06 -10.80 -9.20
CA TYR A 217 -9.03 -10.33 -8.21
C TYR A 217 -10.41 -10.90 -8.50
N GLY A 218 -11.14 -11.27 -7.44
CA GLY A 218 -12.52 -11.71 -7.52
C GLY A 218 -13.39 -11.05 -6.45
N GLY A 219 -14.68 -10.93 -6.72
CA GLY A 219 -15.64 -10.31 -5.80
C GLY A 219 -15.62 -8.79 -5.78
N ASN A 220 -16.26 -8.22 -4.76
CA ASN A 220 -16.35 -6.77 -4.57
C ASN A 220 -15.23 -6.32 -3.64
N LYS A 221 -14.30 -5.52 -4.15
CA LYS A 221 -13.26 -4.91 -3.31
C LYS A 221 -13.90 -3.88 -2.39
N SER A 222 -13.62 -3.99 -1.10
CA SER A 222 -13.86 -2.89 -0.18
C SER A 222 -13.05 -1.66 -0.62
N LYS A 223 -13.62 -0.46 -0.47
CA LYS A 223 -12.88 0.79 -0.74
C LYS A 223 -11.60 0.87 0.10
N ASP A 224 -11.61 0.23 1.26
CA ASP A 224 -10.52 0.23 2.23
C ASP A 224 -9.90 -1.17 2.33
N TYR A 225 -9.25 -1.61 1.23
CA TYR A 225 -8.49 -2.85 1.27
C TYR A 225 -7.25 -2.67 2.14
N ILE A 226 -7.26 -3.27 3.33
CA ILE A 226 -6.12 -3.28 4.25
C ILE A 226 -5.92 -4.72 4.74
N PHE A 227 -4.96 -5.41 4.15
CA PHE A 227 -4.64 -6.78 4.57
C PHE A 227 -3.91 -6.78 5.90
N GLY A 228 -4.33 -7.62 6.82
CA GLY A 228 -3.75 -7.75 8.16
C GLY A 228 -4.38 -6.85 9.22
N PHE A 229 -5.28 -5.95 8.87
CA PHE A 229 -5.87 -4.99 9.82
C PHE A 229 -6.69 -5.67 10.91
N GLU A 230 -7.48 -6.70 10.57
CA GLU A 230 -8.29 -7.46 11.52
C GLU A 230 -7.45 -8.31 12.48
N GLN A 231 -6.23 -8.66 12.09
CA GLN A 231 -5.31 -9.47 12.87
C GLN A 231 -4.47 -8.66 13.86
N LEU A 232 -4.55 -7.32 13.79
CA LEU A 232 -3.80 -6.43 14.68
C LEU A 232 -4.33 -6.47 16.11
N PRO A 233 -3.44 -6.42 17.13
CA PRO A 233 -3.85 -6.24 18.52
C PRO A 233 -4.47 -4.85 18.73
N SER A 234 -5.24 -4.69 19.81
CA SER A 234 -5.82 -3.39 20.18
C SER A 234 -4.77 -2.31 20.47
N LYS A 235 -3.59 -2.70 20.95
CA LYS A 235 -2.44 -1.82 21.23
C LYS A 235 -1.13 -2.56 20.91
N GLY A 236 -0.10 -1.80 20.54
CA GLY A 236 1.25 -2.31 20.29
C GLY A 236 2.27 -1.19 20.23
N ASP A 237 3.56 -1.54 20.27
CA ASP A 237 4.62 -0.54 20.16
C ASP A 237 4.88 -0.17 18.71
N ILE A 238 4.98 -1.17 17.83
CA ILE A 238 5.41 -1.01 16.44
C ILE A 238 4.39 -1.63 15.51
N LEU A 239 4.06 -0.89 14.45
CA LEU A 239 3.31 -1.35 13.30
C LEU A 239 4.11 -1.10 12.03
N PHE A 240 4.29 -2.13 11.20
CA PHE A 240 4.83 -1.99 9.87
C PHE A 240 3.71 -1.85 8.82
N ILE A 241 3.92 -0.95 7.86
CA ILE A 241 3.13 -0.87 6.63
C ILE A 241 4.04 -1.31 5.49
N THR A 242 3.69 -2.42 4.83
CA THR A 242 4.53 -3.06 3.81
C THR A 242 3.93 -2.96 2.40
N GLY A 243 4.71 -3.36 1.39
CA GLY A 243 4.30 -3.34 0.00
C GLY A 243 3.32 -4.44 -0.41
N GLY A 244 3.27 -5.56 0.34
CA GLY A 244 2.47 -6.71 -0.06
C GLY A 244 2.08 -7.68 1.05
N GLU A 245 1.12 -8.55 0.73
CA GLU A 245 0.55 -9.53 1.67
C GLU A 245 1.59 -10.55 2.16
N LYS A 246 2.51 -10.98 1.28
CA LYS A 246 3.58 -11.90 1.63
C LYS A 246 4.44 -11.34 2.77
N ASP A 247 4.72 -10.05 2.74
CA ASP A 247 5.55 -9.36 3.73
C ASP A 247 4.84 -9.25 5.07
N VAL A 248 3.53 -8.97 5.06
CA VAL A 248 2.70 -9.00 6.28
C VAL A 248 2.73 -10.38 6.92
N LEU A 249 2.60 -11.45 6.13
CA LEU A 249 2.65 -12.82 6.63
C LEU A 249 4.02 -13.17 7.22
N SER A 250 5.09 -12.77 6.54
CA SER A 250 6.47 -12.99 6.97
C SER A 250 6.74 -12.27 8.29
N LEU A 251 6.41 -10.99 8.40
CA LEU A 251 6.53 -10.22 9.64
C LEU A 251 5.70 -10.81 10.77
N SER A 252 4.45 -11.20 10.50
CA SER A 252 3.59 -11.83 11.51
C SER A 252 4.16 -13.15 12.03
N SER A 253 4.80 -13.92 11.17
CA SER A 253 5.49 -15.17 11.57
C SER A 253 6.70 -14.91 12.48
N HIS A 254 7.29 -13.72 12.40
CA HIS A 254 8.38 -13.26 13.25
C HIS A 254 7.89 -12.36 14.41
N HIS A 255 6.57 -12.41 14.72
CA HIS A 255 5.94 -11.72 15.83
C HIS A 255 5.89 -10.18 15.73
N PHE A 256 5.99 -9.64 14.54
CA PHE A 256 5.77 -8.21 14.28
C PHE A 256 4.34 -7.94 13.81
N ASN A 257 3.79 -6.78 14.17
CA ASN A 257 2.52 -6.32 13.65
C ASN A 257 2.74 -5.66 12.29
N ALA A 258 1.97 -6.07 11.30
CA ALA A 258 2.09 -5.52 9.96
C ALA A 258 0.75 -5.50 9.23
N ILE A 259 0.61 -4.53 8.35
CA ILE A 259 -0.49 -4.41 7.38
C ILE A 259 0.09 -4.06 6.01
N CYS A 260 -0.70 -4.26 4.96
CA CYS A 260 -0.43 -3.64 3.67
C CYS A 260 -1.73 -3.18 3.01
N PHE A 261 -1.58 -2.18 2.16
CA PHE A 261 -2.60 -1.77 1.20
C PHE A 261 -2.50 -2.61 -0.07
N ASN A 262 -3.32 -2.31 -1.07
CA ASN A 262 -3.36 -3.14 -2.28
C ASN A 262 -2.02 -3.19 -3.05
N SER A 263 -1.25 -2.11 -2.99
CA SER A 263 0.11 -2.00 -3.55
C SER A 263 0.88 -0.88 -2.83
N GLU A 264 2.20 -0.82 -3.01
CA GLU A 264 3.05 0.26 -2.50
C GLU A 264 2.65 1.65 -3.03
N THR A 265 2.13 1.69 -4.27
CA THR A 265 1.67 2.93 -4.90
C THR A 265 0.31 3.40 -4.41
N ALA A 266 -0.42 2.58 -3.64
CA ALA A 266 -1.70 2.97 -3.06
C ALA A 266 -1.51 4.09 -2.04
N SER A 267 -2.31 5.14 -2.14
CA SER A 267 -2.31 6.20 -1.14
C SER A 267 -2.82 5.67 0.20
N ILE A 268 -2.13 6.02 1.27
CA ILE A 268 -2.54 5.66 2.63
C ILE A 268 -3.52 6.74 3.12
N PRO A 269 -4.78 6.38 3.44
CA PRO A 269 -5.76 7.35 3.92
C PRO A 269 -5.39 7.88 5.31
N GLU A 270 -5.37 9.21 5.47
CA GLU A 270 -5.07 9.86 6.74
C GLU A 270 -5.94 9.37 7.91
N PRO A 271 -7.28 9.20 7.77
CA PRO A 271 -8.10 8.69 8.87
C PRO A 271 -7.70 7.30 9.37
N ILE A 272 -7.12 6.48 8.49
CA ILE A 272 -6.60 5.16 8.89
C ILE A 272 -5.35 5.34 9.75
N ILE A 273 -4.43 6.23 9.34
CA ILE A 273 -3.22 6.52 10.12
C ILE A 273 -3.58 7.10 11.48
N GLU A 274 -4.51 8.05 11.57
CA GLU A 274 -5.01 8.61 12.83
C GLU A 274 -5.53 7.51 13.76
N SER A 275 -6.33 6.58 13.24
CA SER A 275 -6.84 5.46 14.01
C SER A 275 -5.73 4.51 14.50
N LEU A 276 -4.71 4.30 13.67
CA LEU A 276 -3.57 3.44 13.99
C LEU A 276 -2.63 4.08 15.03
N GLN A 277 -2.47 5.40 15.02
CA GLN A 277 -1.69 6.12 16.04
C GLN A 277 -2.26 6.00 17.44
N LEU A 278 -3.59 5.83 17.57
CA LEU A 278 -4.23 5.55 18.85
C LEU A 278 -3.91 4.14 19.39
N ARG A 279 -3.41 3.25 18.52
CA ARG A 279 -3.12 1.84 18.83
C ARG A 279 -1.63 1.55 18.92
N PHE A 280 -0.81 2.22 18.10
CA PHE A 280 0.61 1.93 17.97
C PHE A 280 1.45 3.18 18.22
N ARG A 281 2.53 3.00 18.98
CA ARG A 281 3.47 4.09 19.31
C ARG A 281 4.27 4.54 18.09
N HIS A 282 4.66 3.60 17.25
CA HIS A 282 5.46 3.84 16.05
C HIS A 282 4.83 3.15 14.85
N ILE A 283 4.63 3.90 13.77
CA ILE A 283 4.18 3.40 12.48
C ILE A 283 5.34 3.57 11.50
N ILE A 284 5.72 2.49 10.84
CA ILE A 284 6.92 2.41 10.02
C ILE A 284 6.58 1.91 8.63
N LEU A 285 6.94 2.67 7.61
CA LEU A 285 6.89 2.23 6.22
C LEU A 285 8.09 1.32 5.95
N LEU A 286 7.82 0.10 5.50
CA LEU A 286 8.82 -0.90 5.16
C LEU A 286 8.49 -1.46 3.76
N TYR A 287 8.85 -0.70 2.73
CA TYR A 287 8.60 -1.03 1.33
C TYR A 287 9.82 -1.71 0.70
N ASP A 288 9.65 -2.18 -0.53
CA ASP A 288 10.72 -2.80 -1.30
C ASP A 288 11.91 -1.84 -1.44
N THR A 289 13.11 -2.39 -1.53
CA THR A 289 14.35 -1.62 -1.73
C THR A 289 14.69 -1.38 -3.20
N ASP A 290 13.77 -1.74 -4.12
CA ASP A 290 13.91 -1.35 -5.52
C ASP A 290 13.55 0.13 -5.73
N GLU A 291 13.85 0.67 -6.91
CA GLU A 291 13.65 2.09 -7.21
C GLU A 291 12.21 2.56 -6.97
N THR A 292 11.23 1.70 -7.27
CA THR A 292 9.82 2.01 -7.07
C THR A 292 9.46 2.07 -5.59
N GLY A 293 9.84 1.05 -4.83
CA GLY A 293 9.56 0.99 -3.40
C GLY A 293 10.20 2.13 -2.63
N LEU A 294 11.47 2.46 -2.91
CA LEU A 294 12.16 3.60 -2.27
C LEU A 294 11.46 4.93 -2.56
N ARG A 295 11.14 5.20 -3.83
CA ARG A 295 10.42 6.42 -4.22
C ARG A 295 9.06 6.53 -3.55
N GLU A 296 8.29 5.45 -3.54
CA GLU A 296 6.96 5.45 -2.92
C GLU A 296 7.03 5.55 -1.39
N ALA A 297 8.03 4.94 -0.76
CA ALA A 297 8.27 5.11 0.67
C ALA A 297 8.55 6.56 1.03
N GLU A 298 9.43 7.25 0.29
CA GLU A 298 9.73 8.68 0.49
C GLU A 298 8.48 9.56 0.26
N ARG A 299 7.72 9.29 -0.81
CA ARG A 299 6.48 10.02 -1.11
C ARG A 299 5.47 9.89 0.02
N GLN A 300 5.23 8.68 0.50
CA GLN A 300 4.28 8.40 1.58
C GLN A 300 4.77 8.99 2.90
N ALA A 301 6.06 8.85 3.24
CA ALA A 301 6.62 9.43 4.45
C ALA A 301 6.47 10.94 4.49
N LYS A 302 6.69 11.62 3.36
CA LYS A 302 6.49 13.07 3.25
C LYS A 302 5.01 13.46 3.42
N GLN A 303 4.09 12.69 2.83
CA GLN A 303 2.65 12.91 2.99
C GLN A 303 2.21 12.71 4.44
N LEU A 304 2.80 11.73 5.14
CA LEU A 304 2.44 11.33 6.50
C LEU A 304 3.36 11.91 7.58
N GLU A 305 4.21 12.90 7.21
CA GLU A 305 5.10 13.58 8.15
C GLU A 305 4.38 14.15 9.37
N PRO A 306 3.19 14.77 9.26
CA PRO A 306 2.44 15.27 10.42
C PRO A 306 2.07 14.16 11.42
N TYR A 307 2.04 12.92 10.98
CA TYR A 307 1.69 11.75 11.78
C TYR A 307 2.93 10.99 12.29
N HIS A 308 4.12 11.56 12.17
CA HIS A 308 5.38 10.93 12.61
C HIS A 308 5.58 9.50 12.09
N VAL A 309 5.16 9.25 10.87
CA VAL A 309 5.41 7.99 10.16
C VAL A 309 6.78 8.06 9.49
N PHE A 310 7.63 7.07 9.73
CA PHE A 310 8.98 7.06 9.15
C PHE A 310 9.22 5.83 8.31
N CYS A 311 10.22 5.94 7.41
CA CYS A 311 10.68 4.83 6.59
C CYS A 311 11.82 4.09 7.25
N LEU A 312 11.78 2.76 7.19
CA LEU A 312 12.91 1.89 7.43
C LEU A 312 13.31 1.25 6.09
N SER A 313 14.54 1.42 5.69
CA SER A 313 15.10 0.76 4.51
C SER A 313 15.95 -0.42 4.94
N LEU A 314 15.77 -1.55 4.27
CA LEU A 314 16.59 -2.74 4.49
C LEU A 314 17.88 -2.64 3.67
N SER A 315 18.98 -3.21 4.18
CA SER A 315 20.25 -3.31 3.45
C SER A 315 20.19 -4.48 2.46
N LEU A 316 19.36 -4.35 1.43
CA LEU A 316 19.18 -5.32 0.35
C LEU A 316 19.57 -4.70 -0.99
N GLN A 317 19.82 -5.55 -2.00
CA GLN A 317 20.33 -5.08 -3.30
C GLN A 317 19.26 -4.50 -4.24
N GLY A 318 17.97 -4.57 -3.89
CA GLY A 318 16.88 -4.10 -4.72
C GLY A 318 16.62 -4.94 -5.98
N THR A 319 17.09 -6.18 -6.01
CA THR A 319 16.90 -7.11 -7.12
C THR A 319 15.58 -7.88 -6.96
N LYS A 320 15.15 -8.61 -8.00
CA LYS A 320 13.90 -9.39 -7.95
C LYS A 320 13.84 -10.45 -6.84
N THR A 321 14.97 -10.87 -6.33
CA THR A 321 15.09 -11.92 -5.32
C THR A 321 15.65 -11.41 -4.00
N GLU A 322 15.90 -10.11 -3.89
CA GLU A 322 16.49 -9.49 -2.72
C GLU A 322 16.04 -8.04 -2.61
N LYS A 323 14.78 -7.81 -2.23
CA LYS A 323 14.23 -6.46 -2.19
C LYS A 323 13.23 -6.18 -1.06
N ASP A 324 12.52 -7.19 -0.58
CA ASP A 324 11.48 -7.05 0.44
C ASP A 324 11.85 -7.70 1.77
N ILE A 325 11.05 -7.49 2.80
CA ILE A 325 11.28 -8.06 4.13
C ILE A 325 11.17 -9.59 4.13
N SER A 326 10.37 -10.16 3.25
CA SER A 326 10.29 -11.60 3.12
C SER A 326 11.59 -12.17 2.55
N ASP A 327 12.20 -11.49 1.57
CA ASP A 327 13.52 -11.85 1.04
C ASP A 327 14.61 -11.69 2.10
N PHE A 328 14.53 -10.64 2.95
CA PHE A 328 15.45 -10.47 4.09
C PHE A 328 15.47 -11.69 5.00
N PHE A 329 14.32 -12.22 5.37
CA PHE A 329 14.26 -13.44 6.17
C PHE A 329 14.67 -14.69 5.38
N ALA A 330 14.35 -14.77 4.09
CA ALA A 330 14.79 -15.87 3.22
C ALA A 330 16.31 -15.93 3.05
N LEU A 331 17.02 -14.81 3.21
CA LEU A 331 18.48 -14.72 3.24
C LEU A 331 19.09 -15.12 4.59
N GLY A 332 18.28 -15.62 5.54
CA GLY A 332 18.72 -16.09 6.84
C GLY A 332 18.87 -15.01 7.91
N LYS A 333 18.40 -13.80 7.63
CA LYS A 333 18.27 -12.75 8.65
C LYS A 333 17.14 -13.09 9.62
N THR A 334 17.24 -12.59 10.83
CA THR A 334 16.35 -12.93 11.94
C THR A 334 15.51 -11.74 12.41
N ALA A 335 14.51 -12.01 13.25
CA ALA A 335 13.77 -10.98 13.95
C ALA A 335 14.68 -10.05 14.77
N LYS A 336 15.79 -10.59 15.32
CA LYS A 336 16.78 -9.81 16.07
C LYS A 336 17.53 -8.83 15.17
N ASP A 337 17.85 -9.22 13.93
CA ASP A 337 18.51 -8.33 12.97
C ASP A 337 17.58 -7.16 12.60
N LEU A 338 16.29 -7.44 12.36
CA LEU A 338 15.29 -6.39 12.10
C LEU A 338 15.11 -5.48 13.32
N THR A 339 15.08 -6.04 14.54
CA THR A 339 14.98 -5.26 15.77
C THR A 339 16.20 -4.35 15.95
N SER A 340 17.40 -4.80 15.61
CA SER A 340 18.62 -3.97 15.66
C SER A 340 18.50 -2.78 14.71
N LEU A 341 18.16 -3.01 13.44
CA LEU A 341 17.94 -1.93 12.46
C LEU A 341 16.90 -0.91 12.93
N LEU A 342 15.85 -1.39 13.55
CA LEU A 342 14.79 -0.58 14.13
C LEU A 342 15.30 0.27 15.30
N THR A 343 16.04 -0.34 16.20
CA THR A 343 16.63 0.33 17.36
C THR A 343 17.59 1.44 16.93
N ASP A 344 18.44 1.16 15.94
CA ASP A 344 19.37 2.13 15.37
C ASP A 344 18.63 3.32 14.74
N LYS A 345 17.56 3.03 13.97
CA LYS A 345 16.74 4.09 13.37
C LYS A 345 16.02 4.93 14.41
N LEU A 346 15.37 4.32 15.38
CA LEU A 346 14.69 5.04 16.46
C LEU A 346 15.67 5.83 17.31
N SER A 347 16.81 5.25 17.67
CA SER A 347 17.86 5.95 18.42
C SER A 347 18.36 7.18 17.68
N SER A 348 18.55 7.09 16.36
CA SER A 348 18.94 8.22 15.52
C SER A 348 17.92 9.36 15.59
N ILE A 349 16.62 9.05 15.50
CA ILE A 349 15.55 10.04 15.58
C ILE A 349 15.51 10.70 16.96
N TYR A 350 15.56 9.89 18.02
CA TYR A 350 15.55 10.40 19.39
C TYR A 350 16.83 11.18 19.75
N THR A 351 18.00 10.73 19.28
CA THR A 351 19.25 11.46 19.48
C THR A 351 19.22 12.84 18.84
N HIS A 352 18.68 12.94 17.63
CA HIS A 352 18.51 14.23 16.97
C HIS A 352 17.58 15.15 17.78
N THR A 353 16.48 14.65 18.26
CA THR A 353 15.54 15.39 19.13
C THR A 353 16.21 15.82 20.43
N ILE A 354 16.97 14.95 21.08
CA ILE A 354 17.72 15.27 22.30
C ILE A 354 18.80 16.32 22.03
N MET A 355 19.53 16.24 20.94
CA MET A 355 20.52 17.25 20.55
C MET A 355 19.88 18.62 20.33
N MET A 356 18.69 18.67 19.71
CA MET A 356 17.96 19.92 19.58
C MET A 356 17.51 20.48 20.94
N LEU A 357 17.14 19.62 21.89
CA LEU A 357 16.79 20.03 23.27
C LEU A 357 17.99 20.47 24.09
N GLN A 358 19.19 19.89 23.84
CA GLN A 358 20.45 20.30 24.52
C GLN A 358 20.95 21.65 24.08
N SER A 359 20.56 22.15 22.92
CA SER A 359 20.92 23.49 22.41
C SER A 359 19.80 24.52 22.64
N CYS A 360 18.86 24.27 23.57
CA CYS A 360 17.78 25.21 23.81
C CYS A 360 18.29 26.49 24.49
N GLU A 361 17.87 27.62 23.93
CA GLU A 361 18.06 28.94 24.51
C GLU A 361 16.87 29.23 25.43
N ILE A 362 17.14 29.67 26.65
CA ILE A 362 16.13 29.94 27.65
C ILE A 362 16.06 31.43 27.90
N ASP A 363 14.91 32.01 27.63
CA ASP A 363 14.64 33.43 27.84
C ASP A 363 13.95 33.63 29.18
N TYR A 364 14.43 34.63 29.90
CA TYR A 364 13.86 35.06 31.17
C TYR A 364 13.22 36.44 31.01
N GLU A 365 12.22 36.72 31.84
CA GLU A 365 11.62 38.03 31.98
C GLU A 365 12.66 39.02 32.56
N ASN A 366 13.27 39.86 31.76
CA ASN A 366 14.44 40.68 32.08
C ASN A 366 15.79 39.92 32.14
N PRO A 367 16.93 40.55 32.28
CA PRO A 367 18.20 39.87 32.31
C PRO A 367 18.19 38.71 33.29
N PRO A 368 18.92 37.62 32.99
CA PRO A 368 18.84 36.37 33.75
C PRO A 368 19.03 36.64 35.24
N ASP A 369 17.94 36.45 35.95
CA ASP A 369 17.91 36.53 37.41
C ASP A 369 17.22 35.26 37.87
N ALA A 370 17.85 34.53 38.76
CA ALA A 370 17.38 33.28 39.30
C ALA A 370 15.97 33.36 39.93
N SER A 371 15.55 34.59 40.25
CA SER A 371 14.21 34.87 40.81
C SER A 371 13.13 35.11 39.71
N LYS A 372 13.49 35.15 38.43
CA LYS A 372 12.56 35.46 37.35
C LYS A 372 11.99 34.24 36.69
N SER A 373 10.77 34.41 36.20
CA SER A 373 10.08 33.36 35.47
C SER A 373 10.68 33.16 34.10
N ILE A 374 10.75 31.90 33.65
CA ILE A 374 11.11 31.59 32.25
C ILE A 374 9.93 31.98 31.38
N VAL A 375 10.19 32.79 30.36
CA VAL A 375 9.15 33.28 29.45
C VAL A 375 9.15 32.58 28.09
N ALA A 376 10.31 32.05 27.69
CA ALA A 376 10.42 31.32 26.42
C ALA A 376 11.54 30.27 26.48
N VAL A 377 11.41 29.26 25.61
CA VAL A 377 12.45 28.26 25.33
C VAL A 377 12.62 28.21 23.83
N ASN A 378 13.86 28.41 23.34
CA ASN A 378 14.14 28.52 21.88
C ASN A 378 13.27 29.59 21.17
N GLY A 379 13.03 30.71 21.84
CA GLY A 379 12.19 31.79 21.31
C GLY A 379 10.70 31.48 21.29
N VAL A 380 10.26 30.30 21.81
CA VAL A 380 8.84 29.89 21.89
C VAL A 380 8.32 30.33 23.25
N PRO A 381 7.37 31.29 23.34
CA PRO A 381 6.79 31.74 24.58
C PRO A 381 6.12 30.64 25.37
N LEU A 382 6.37 30.52 26.67
CA LEU A 382 5.67 29.62 27.56
C LEU A 382 4.30 30.20 27.93
N GLY A 383 3.30 29.32 28.02
CA GLY A 383 1.93 29.71 28.42
C GLY A 383 1.02 30.18 27.29
N THR A 384 1.44 30.08 26.02
CA THR A 384 0.55 30.22 24.87
C THR A 384 -0.18 28.90 24.59
N GLN A 385 -1.42 28.96 24.10
CA GLN A 385 -2.34 27.81 24.05
C GLN A 385 -1.86 26.63 23.21
N ASP A 386 -0.93 26.83 22.28
CA ASP A 386 -0.50 25.80 21.33
C ASP A 386 0.97 25.34 21.57
N ASN A 387 1.57 25.72 22.67
CA ASN A 387 2.95 25.35 22.96
C ASN A 387 3.03 24.06 23.79
N LEU A 388 3.44 22.98 23.13
CA LEU A 388 3.75 21.71 23.75
C LEU A 388 5.25 21.58 23.96
N LEU A 389 5.70 21.58 25.22
CA LEU A 389 7.08 21.25 25.57
C LEU A 389 7.16 19.76 25.91
N CYS A 390 7.84 18.98 25.08
CA CYS A 390 8.07 17.57 25.35
C CYS A 390 9.48 17.35 25.88
N ILE A 391 9.61 16.90 27.13
CA ILE A 391 10.88 16.62 27.78
C ILE A 391 11.10 15.11 27.81
N THR A 392 12.10 14.65 27.08
CA THR A 392 12.47 13.23 26.99
C THR A 392 13.82 12.97 27.65
N GLY A 393 14.05 11.75 28.06
CA GLY A 393 15.32 11.32 28.68
C GLY A 393 15.16 10.00 29.43
N GLY A 394 16.26 9.31 29.69
CA GLY A 394 16.30 8.08 30.48
C GLY A 394 15.85 8.27 31.92
N GLU A 395 15.68 7.19 32.65
CA GLU A 395 15.41 7.23 34.08
C GLU A 395 16.58 7.89 34.84
N GLY A 396 16.27 8.73 35.83
CA GLY A 396 17.30 9.44 36.63
C GLY A 396 17.94 10.66 35.96
N THR A 397 17.55 11.04 34.74
CA THR A 397 18.14 12.19 34.00
C THR A 397 17.65 13.57 34.47
N GLY A 398 16.85 13.65 35.52
CA GLY A 398 16.39 14.91 36.07
C GLY A 398 15.19 15.56 35.38
N LYS A 399 14.47 14.85 34.50
CA LYS A 399 13.29 15.38 33.78
C LYS A 399 12.27 16.05 34.68
N SER A 400 11.91 15.40 35.78
CA SER A 400 10.94 15.95 36.76
C SER A 400 11.45 17.22 37.42
N ASN A 401 12.74 17.29 37.71
CA ASN A 401 13.36 18.48 38.30
C ASN A 401 13.38 19.63 37.26
N TYR A 402 13.65 19.32 35.99
CA TYR A 402 13.63 20.32 34.92
C TYR A 402 12.21 20.88 34.69
N VAL A 403 11.19 20.00 34.67
CA VAL A 403 9.79 20.42 34.59
C VAL A 403 9.40 21.27 35.81
N ALA A 404 9.78 20.84 37.01
CA ALA A 404 9.52 21.61 38.23
C ALA A 404 10.20 23.00 38.19
N ALA A 405 11.43 23.06 37.72
CA ALA A 405 12.17 24.31 37.56
C ALA A 405 11.53 25.27 36.54
N ILE A 406 11.02 24.74 35.41
CA ILE A 406 10.25 25.54 34.44
C ILE A 406 8.98 26.09 35.09
N LEU A 407 8.19 25.21 35.74
CA LEU A 407 6.91 25.58 36.34
C LEU A 407 7.06 26.58 37.51
N THR A 408 8.16 26.53 38.22
CA THR A 408 8.42 27.40 39.37
C THR A 408 9.27 28.64 39.00
N GLY A 409 9.72 28.72 37.72
CA GLY A 409 10.60 29.80 37.30
C GLY A 409 11.99 29.77 37.95
N THR A 410 12.43 28.62 38.44
CA THR A 410 13.70 28.47 39.18
C THR A 410 14.78 27.77 38.34
N LEU A 411 14.61 27.62 37.04
CA LEU A 411 15.62 27.04 36.16
C LEU A 411 16.83 27.99 36.09
N GLY A 412 18.02 27.45 36.33
CA GLY A 412 19.26 28.21 36.37
C GLY A 412 19.64 28.71 37.77
N THR A 413 18.84 28.46 38.82
CA THR A 413 19.30 28.66 40.20
C THR A 413 20.18 27.50 40.62
N GLU A 414 21.43 27.77 40.93
CA GLU A 414 22.27 26.79 41.61
C GLU A 414 21.65 26.47 42.99
N ARG A 415 21.56 25.21 43.28
CA ARG A 415 21.29 24.70 44.63
C ARG A 415 22.58 24.24 45.28
#